data_66ea721d59d8f5c52b072bf8679271c1
#
_entry.id   66ea721d59d8f5c52b072bf8679271c1
#
_cell.length_a   1.000
_cell.length_b   1.000
_cell.length_c   1.000
_cell.angle_alpha   90.00
_cell.angle_beta   90.00
_cell.angle_gamma   90.00
#
_symmetry.space_group_name_H-M   'P 1'
#
loop_
_entity.id
_entity.type
_entity.pdbx_description
1 polymer ?
#
loop_
_entity_poly.entity_id
_entity_poly.type
_entity_poly.pdbx_seq_one_letter_code
_entity_poly.pdbx_strand_id
1 'polypeptide(L)' 'MIKTTPENVAEANWALFRATMNLPAAAAHCGMTQKEMKMTFREFLKYHPVDYEVQNST' A
#
# COMPACT_ATOMS: atom_id res chain seq x y z
N MET A 1 -15.65 10.77 -10.37
CA MET A 1 -14.27 10.50 -10.75
C MET A 1 -13.74 9.29 -10.00
N ILE A 2 -13.10 8.41 -10.72
CA ILE A 2 -12.65 7.15 -10.14
C ILE A 2 -11.21 7.29 -9.66
N LYS A 3 -11.01 7.15 -8.37
CA LYS A 3 -9.67 7.19 -7.79
C LYS A 3 -9.10 5.80 -7.58
N THR A 4 -9.97 4.79 -7.63
CA THR A 4 -9.56 3.42 -7.40
C THR A 4 -9.17 2.80 -8.72
N THR A 5 -8.02 3.19 -9.22
CA THR A 5 -7.46 2.64 -10.44
C THR A 5 -6.27 1.78 -10.06
N PRO A 6 -5.88 0.84 -10.93
CA PRO A 6 -4.69 0.03 -10.63
C PRO A 6 -3.46 0.88 -10.38
N GLU A 7 -3.31 1.97 -11.11
CA GLU A 7 -2.17 2.85 -10.92
C GLU A 7 -2.19 3.53 -9.57
N ASN A 8 -3.36 4.05 -9.18
CA ASN A 8 -3.47 4.73 -7.89
C ASN A 8 -3.26 3.76 -6.74
N VAL A 9 -3.83 2.57 -6.86
CA VAL A 9 -3.66 1.56 -5.83
C VAL A 9 -2.21 1.15 -5.70
N ALA A 10 -1.55 0.93 -6.83
CA ALA A 10 -0.15 0.55 -6.82
C ALA A 10 0.71 1.66 -6.21
N GLU A 11 0.43 2.89 -6.59
CA GLU A 11 1.16 4.05 -6.09
C GLU A 11 1.01 4.18 -4.58
N ALA A 12 -0.22 4.01 -4.10
CA ALA A 12 -0.49 4.10 -2.67
C ALA A 12 0.20 2.96 -1.91
N ASN A 13 0.16 1.76 -2.46
CA ASN A 13 0.81 0.63 -1.82
C ASN A 13 2.32 0.82 -1.76
N TRP A 14 2.91 1.33 -2.84
CA TRP A 14 4.34 1.63 -2.82
C TRP A 14 4.67 2.70 -1.80
N ALA A 15 3.80 3.71 -1.69
CA ALA A 15 4.01 4.77 -0.71
C ALA A 15 3.94 4.24 0.71
N LEU A 16 3.00 3.33 0.97
CA LEU A 16 2.92 2.68 2.28
C LEU A 16 4.16 1.85 2.55
N PHE A 17 4.61 1.12 1.53
CA PHE A 17 5.78 0.28 1.64
C PHE A 17 7.02 1.09 1.97
N ARG A 18 7.14 2.26 1.37
CA ARG A 18 8.28 3.15 1.59
C ARG A 18 8.07 4.11 2.75
N ALA A 19 6.90 4.05 3.36
CA ALA A 19 6.53 4.91 4.47
C ALA A 19 6.51 6.39 4.09
N THR A 20 6.17 6.68 2.84
CA THR A 20 6.01 8.06 2.40
C THR A 20 4.58 8.56 2.55
N MET A 21 3.64 7.64 2.79
CA MET A 21 2.26 7.96 3.13
C MET A 21 1.86 7.12 4.31
N ASN A 22 0.97 7.64 5.14
CA ASN A 22 0.35 6.80 6.17
C ASN A 22 -0.93 6.20 5.59
N LEU A 23 -1.54 5.30 6.34
CA LEU A 23 -2.71 4.58 5.86
C LEU A 23 -3.88 5.50 5.49
N PRO A 24 -4.24 6.49 6.30
CA PRO A 24 -5.33 7.38 5.91
C PRO A 24 -5.04 8.15 4.62
N ALA A 25 -3.81 8.59 4.44
CA ALA A 25 -3.45 9.34 3.23
C ALA A 25 -3.50 8.43 2.01
N ALA A 26 -3.00 7.21 2.13
CA ALA A 26 -3.01 6.27 1.03
C ALA A 26 -4.44 5.90 0.65
N ALA A 27 -5.29 5.69 1.65
CA ALA A 27 -6.70 5.38 1.39
C ALA A 27 -7.39 6.52 0.66
N ALA A 28 -7.12 7.75 1.09
CA ALA A 28 -7.71 8.91 0.45
C ALA A 28 -7.21 9.06 -0.99
N HIS A 29 -5.97 8.74 -1.22
CA HIS A 29 -5.38 8.81 -2.56
C HIS A 29 -6.13 7.91 -3.53
N CYS A 30 -6.58 6.76 -3.05
CA CYS A 30 -7.29 5.79 -3.88
C CYS A 30 -8.79 5.89 -3.79
N GLY A 31 -9.32 6.74 -2.92
CA GLY A 31 -10.76 6.81 -2.70
C GLY A 31 -11.29 5.57 -2.01
N MET A 32 -10.49 4.94 -1.18
CA MET A 32 -10.86 3.74 -0.43
C MET A 32 -11.01 4.07 1.05
N THR A 33 -11.67 3.18 1.77
CA THR A 33 -11.65 3.24 3.22
C THR A 33 -10.29 2.74 3.69
N GLN A 34 -9.95 3.09 4.92
CA GLN A 34 -8.68 2.62 5.48
C GLN A 34 -8.63 1.10 5.55
N LYS A 35 -9.78 0.49 5.84
CA LYS A 35 -9.87 -0.96 5.91
C LYS A 35 -9.56 -1.58 4.56
N GLU A 36 -10.14 -1.02 3.50
CA GLU A 36 -9.89 -1.52 2.15
C GLU A 36 -8.44 -1.33 1.75
N MET A 37 -7.89 -0.18 2.06
CA MET A 37 -6.50 0.10 1.72
C MET A 37 -5.57 -0.87 2.44
N LYS A 38 -5.86 -1.15 3.70
CA LYS A 38 -5.08 -2.09 4.48
C LYS A 38 -5.09 -3.48 3.83
N MET A 39 -6.26 -3.90 3.34
CA MET A 39 -6.38 -5.19 2.68
C MET A 39 -5.58 -5.24 1.38
N THR A 40 -5.63 -4.18 0.59
CA THR A 40 -4.85 -4.15 -0.64
C THR A 40 -3.37 -4.15 -0.35
N PHE A 41 -2.96 -3.48 0.71
CA PHE A 41 -1.56 -3.46 1.08
C PHE A 41 -1.08 -4.85 1.50
N ARG A 42 -1.91 -5.59 2.21
CA ARG A 42 -1.56 -6.95 2.59
C ARG A 42 -1.38 -7.83 1.36
N GLU A 43 -2.25 -7.67 0.36
CA GLU A 43 -2.11 -8.39 -0.90
C GLU A 43 -0.81 -7.98 -1.60
N PHE A 44 -0.55 -6.69 -1.61
CA PHE A 44 0.67 -6.17 -2.21
C PHE A 44 1.91 -6.85 -1.60
N LEU A 45 1.92 -7.00 -0.30
CA LEU A 45 3.06 -7.61 0.38
C LEU A 45 3.23 -9.08 0.03
N LYS A 46 2.15 -9.75 -0.32
CA LYS A 46 2.23 -11.13 -0.76
C LYS A 46 2.98 -11.27 -2.07
N TYR A 47 2.77 -10.31 -2.97
CA TYR A 47 3.39 -10.35 -4.29
C TYR A 47 4.74 -9.65 -4.32
N HIS A 48 5.05 -8.92 -3.28
CA HIS A 48 6.34 -8.26 -3.17
C HIS A 48 6.97 -8.73 -1.88
N PRO A 49 7.38 -9.98 -1.85
CA PRO A 49 8.00 -10.49 -0.63
C PRO A 49 9.24 -9.70 -0.44
N VAL A 50 9.34 -9.32 0.72
CA VAL A 50 10.22 -8.29 1.00
C VAL A 50 11.58 -8.78 1.36
N ASP A 51 12.49 -8.41 0.59
CA ASP A 51 13.86 -8.63 0.91
C ASP A 51 14.26 -7.91 2.18
N TYR A 52 13.60 -6.79 2.43
CA TYR A 52 13.94 -6.04 3.61
C TYR A 52 13.59 -6.80 4.89
N GLU A 53 12.66 -7.73 4.80
CA GLU A 53 12.32 -8.56 5.94
C GLU A 53 13.51 -9.37 6.39
N VAL A 54 14.24 -9.86 5.44
CA VAL A 54 15.45 -10.61 5.73
C VAL A 54 16.45 -9.71 6.43
N GLN A 55 16.57 -8.50 5.96
CA GLN A 55 17.47 -7.54 6.57
C GLN A 55 17.04 -7.19 7.97
N ASN A 56 15.75 -7.07 8.18
CA ASN A 56 15.22 -6.73 9.47
C ASN A 56 15.42 -7.83 10.49
N SER A 57 15.47 -9.03 10.03
CA SER A 57 15.64 -10.14 10.95
C SER A 57 17.07 -10.23 11.47
N THR A 58 17.93 -9.43 10.95
CA THR A 58 19.30 -9.38 11.46
C THR A 58 19.45 -8.43 12.66
#